data_3c4c4d7c0dfa21df9bbd7f44c7350cb6
#
_entry.id   3c4c4d7c0dfa21df9bbd7f44c7350cb6
#
_cell.length_a   1.000
_cell.length_b   1.000
_cell.length_c   1.000
_cell.angle_alpha   90.00
_cell.angle_beta   90.00
_cell.angle_gamma   90.00
#
_symmetry.space_group_name_H-M   'P 1'
#
loop_
_entity.id
_entity.type
_entity.pdbx_description
1 polymer ?
#
loop_
_entity_poly.entity_id
_entity_poly.type
_entity_poly.pdbx_seq_one_letter_code
_entity_poly.pdbx_strand_id
1 'polypeptide(L)'
;MKGNIVRQEAIYRRVGQYEQEALRRVQHVIGRTDWDAACMAELAPQAAYHFNNETLRDEFYTGEWSLDSCEPHSIFCSQAHVPLKGLHLLLQALAIVRKRHPDVKLYVGRKDYGHIPPLARNAYERYIHRLLRESDLYDHVVFTGSLNAQQMKERYLKSQVFVLPSSIENSPNSLGEAMLLGVPCIASDVGGVRCLMTHGVEGLIYPADDPHLLAYDICEMFAHPEKAAQMARAGREHAGKTHDAQKNLEILHQIYTEIAR
;
A
#
# COMPACT_ATOMS: atom_id res chain seq x y z
N MET A 1 9.63 -25.49 14.02
CA MET A 1 8.63 -24.43 14.16
C MET A 1 9.21 -23.12 13.61
N LYS A 2 8.92 -22.77 12.35
CA LYS A 2 9.29 -21.48 11.76
C LYS A 2 8.18 -20.49 12.13
N GLY A 3 8.49 -19.46 12.91
CA GLY A 3 7.56 -18.41 13.29
C GLY A 3 7.30 -18.27 14.80
N ASN A 4 8.35 -18.30 15.60
CA ASN A 4 8.24 -17.94 17.01
C ASN A 4 8.24 -16.40 17.10
N ILE A 5 7.09 -15.80 17.46
CA ILE A 5 6.90 -14.36 17.64
C ILE A 5 7.95 -13.78 18.57
N VAL A 6 8.27 -14.44 19.67
CA VAL A 6 9.31 -14.02 20.64
C VAL A 6 10.68 -13.90 19.97
N ARG A 7 11.02 -14.85 19.07
CA ARG A 7 12.28 -14.80 18.35
C ARG A 7 12.30 -13.66 17.31
N GLN A 8 11.17 -13.41 16.66
CA GLN A 8 11.05 -12.27 15.73
C GLN A 8 11.15 -10.94 16.47
N GLU A 9 10.48 -10.79 17.60
CA GLU A 9 10.60 -9.60 18.45
C GLU A 9 12.05 -9.33 18.86
N ALA A 10 12.78 -10.35 19.30
CA ALA A 10 14.20 -10.22 19.66
C ALA A 10 15.07 -9.78 18.47
N ILE A 11 14.78 -10.29 17.27
CA ILE A 11 15.47 -9.88 16.03
C ILE A 11 15.17 -8.40 15.73
N TYR A 12 13.90 -8.00 15.76
CA TYR A 12 13.51 -6.60 15.49
C TYR A 12 14.08 -5.63 16.52
N ARG A 13 14.07 -5.99 17.80
CA ARG A 13 14.72 -5.18 18.86
C ARG A 13 16.21 -4.99 18.57
N ARG A 14 16.89 -6.05 18.15
CA ARG A 14 18.32 -5.98 17.83
C ARG A 14 18.58 -5.13 16.57
N VAL A 15 17.79 -5.30 15.52
CA VAL A 15 17.90 -4.50 14.29
C VAL A 15 17.62 -3.04 14.60
N GLY A 16 16.57 -2.74 15.36
CA GLY A 16 16.24 -1.38 15.77
C GLY A 16 17.34 -0.68 16.59
N GLN A 17 18.12 -1.43 17.39
CA GLN A 17 19.28 -0.87 18.09
C GLN A 17 20.36 -0.39 17.11
N TYR A 18 20.63 -1.14 16.03
CA TYR A 18 21.57 -0.71 14.99
C TYR A 18 21.06 0.51 14.21
N GLU A 19 19.76 0.55 13.91
CA GLU A 19 19.14 1.72 13.27
C GLU A 19 19.26 2.96 14.17
N GLN A 20 18.93 2.85 15.45
CA GLN A 20 19.08 3.96 16.40
C GLN A 20 20.53 4.43 16.53
N GLU A 21 21.48 3.49 16.56
CA GLU A 21 22.91 3.85 16.62
C GLU A 21 23.36 4.57 15.33
N ALA A 22 22.90 4.14 14.16
CA ALA A 22 23.16 4.84 12.91
C ALA A 22 22.55 6.25 12.91
N LEU A 23 21.29 6.38 13.33
CA LEU A 23 20.57 7.66 13.39
C LEU A 23 21.24 8.67 14.33
N ARG A 24 21.86 8.24 15.43
CA ARG A 24 22.62 9.12 16.33
C ARG A 24 23.87 9.74 15.71
N ARG A 25 24.36 9.17 14.60
CA ARG A 25 25.61 9.59 13.92
C ARG A 25 25.35 10.42 12.68
N VAL A 26 24.14 10.40 12.12
CA VAL A 26 23.83 11.17 10.92
C VAL A 26 23.57 12.64 11.28
N GLN A 27 23.97 13.53 10.38
CA GLN A 27 23.74 14.98 10.51
C GLN A 27 22.58 15.45 9.63
N HIS A 28 22.21 14.68 8.61
CA HIS A 28 21.16 14.99 7.66
C HIS A 28 20.31 13.74 7.38
N VAL A 29 19.00 13.93 7.32
CA VAL A 29 18.03 12.89 6.97
C VAL A 29 17.11 13.44 5.89
N ILE A 30 16.88 12.68 4.84
CA ILE A 30 15.88 12.99 3.81
C ILE A 30 14.67 12.10 4.05
N GLY A 31 13.50 12.70 4.25
CA GLY A 31 12.24 12.01 4.44
C GLY A 31 11.14 12.55 3.54
N ARG A 32 9.94 11.98 3.65
CA ARG A 32 8.86 12.18 2.68
C ARG A 32 7.50 12.48 3.29
N THR A 33 7.39 12.36 4.59
CA THR A 33 6.09 12.46 5.28
C THR A 33 6.23 13.17 6.62
N ASP A 34 5.15 13.77 7.08
CA ASP A 34 5.10 14.36 8.42
C ASP A 34 5.30 13.29 9.52
N TRP A 35 4.89 12.05 9.20
CA TRP A 35 5.08 10.92 10.12
C TRP A 35 6.56 10.58 10.32
N ASP A 36 7.33 10.46 9.24
CA ASP A 36 8.77 10.18 9.38
C ASP A 36 9.53 11.40 9.92
N ALA A 37 9.12 12.63 9.59
CA ALA A 37 9.66 13.85 10.19
C ALA A 37 9.49 13.85 11.71
N ALA A 38 8.29 13.51 12.21
CA ALA A 38 8.04 13.41 13.64
C ALA A 38 8.87 12.29 14.29
N CYS A 39 8.99 11.13 13.63
CA CYS A 39 9.86 10.05 14.10
C CYS A 39 11.34 10.49 14.18
N MET A 40 11.83 11.21 13.17
CA MET A 40 13.22 11.68 13.14
C MET A 40 13.49 12.75 14.18
N ALA A 41 12.54 13.64 14.48
CA ALA A 41 12.67 14.62 15.54
C ALA A 41 12.93 13.98 16.93
N GLU A 42 12.39 12.77 17.17
CA GLU A 42 12.61 12.03 18.41
C GLU A 42 13.85 11.11 18.37
N LEU A 43 14.10 10.47 17.22
CA LEU A 43 15.15 9.45 17.10
C LEU A 43 16.53 10.03 16.74
N ALA A 44 16.55 11.16 16.05
CA ALA A 44 17.77 11.85 15.57
C ALA A 44 17.62 13.39 15.70
N PRO A 45 17.36 13.94 16.93
CA PRO A 45 17.10 15.37 17.12
C PRO A 45 18.27 16.27 16.72
N GLN A 46 19.48 15.71 16.59
CA GLN A 46 20.67 16.42 16.12
C GLN A 46 20.73 16.57 14.59
N ALA A 47 19.95 15.78 13.84
CA ALA A 47 19.99 15.75 12.39
C ALA A 47 19.06 16.79 11.77
N ALA A 48 19.55 17.50 10.74
CA ALA A 48 18.69 18.33 9.91
C ALA A 48 17.79 17.45 9.04
N TYR A 49 16.48 17.62 9.15
CA TYR A 49 15.50 16.92 8.31
C TYR A 49 15.26 17.71 7.02
N HIS A 50 15.36 17.03 5.89
CA HIS A 50 15.08 17.55 4.55
C HIS A 50 13.91 16.80 3.95
N PHE A 51 12.92 17.53 3.47
CA PHE A 51 11.76 16.93 2.80
C PHE A 51 12.04 16.78 1.31
N ASN A 52 11.86 15.58 0.77
CA ASN A 52 11.87 15.32 -0.67
C ASN A 52 11.01 14.11 -1.01
N ASN A 53 10.09 14.27 -1.94
CA ASN A 53 9.27 13.16 -2.42
C ASN A 53 10.06 12.21 -3.32
N GLU A 54 9.53 11.01 -3.53
CA GLU A 54 10.13 9.99 -4.38
C GLU A 54 9.56 10.04 -5.80
N THR A 55 10.45 9.93 -6.77
CA THR A 55 10.09 9.64 -8.17
C THR A 55 9.74 8.15 -8.27
N LEU A 56 8.58 7.84 -8.83
CA LEU A 56 8.12 6.48 -9.02
C LEU A 56 8.67 5.88 -10.34
N ARG A 57 8.34 4.62 -10.60
CA ARG A 57 8.78 3.93 -11.82
C ARG A 57 8.11 4.52 -13.06
N ASP A 58 8.86 4.64 -14.14
CA ASP A 58 8.45 5.35 -15.37
C ASP A 58 7.14 4.84 -15.97
N GLU A 59 6.87 3.55 -15.84
CA GLU A 59 5.67 2.92 -16.40
C GLU A 59 4.37 3.52 -15.86
N PHE A 60 4.37 4.07 -14.63
CA PHE A 60 3.17 4.58 -13.97
C PHE A 60 2.84 6.03 -14.32
N TYR A 61 3.75 6.75 -14.98
CA TYR A 61 3.47 8.12 -15.49
C TYR A 61 2.67 8.13 -16.79
N THR A 62 2.48 6.98 -17.40
CA THR A 62 1.72 6.84 -18.65
C THR A 62 0.50 5.95 -18.46
N GLY A 63 -0.56 6.20 -19.20
CA GLY A 63 -1.83 5.49 -19.08
C GLY A 63 -2.79 6.19 -18.11
N GLU A 64 -4.04 5.79 -18.20
CA GLU A 64 -5.12 6.35 -17.40
C GLU A 64 -6.20 5.29 -17.18
N TRP A 65 -6.61 5.15 -15.93
CA TRP A 65 -7.73 4.31 -15.58
C TRP A 65 -9.05 4.92 -16.05
N SER A 66 -9.96 4.07 -16.48
CA SER A 66 -11.34 4.47 -16.76
C SER A 66 -12.33 3.44 -16.25
N LEU A 67 -13.50 3.91 -15.86
CA LEU A 67 -14.58 3.05 -15.38
C LEU A 67 -15.03 2.05 -16.47
N ASP A 68 -15.04 2.48 -17.73
CA ASP A 68 -15.50 1.66 -18.86
C ASP A 68 -14.53 0.51 -19.20
N SER A 69 -13.27 0.61 -18.78
CA SER A 69 -12.22 -0.37 -19.10
C SER A 69 -11.84 -1.29 -17.95
N CYS A 70 -12.30 -0.99 -16.73
CA CYS A 70 -12.02 -1.83 -15.57
C CYS A 70 -12.97 -3.03 -15.47
N GLU A 71 -12.53 -4.08 -14.81
CA GLU A 71 -13.34 -5.24 -14.47
C GLU A 71 -14.27 -4.87 -13.29
N PRO A 72 -15.60 -4.93 -13.44
CA PRO A 72 -16.53 -4.64 -12.35
C PRO A 72 -16.25 -5.52 -11.12
N HIS A 73 -16.46 -4.96 -9.93
CA HIS A 73 -16.27 -5.62 -8.63
C HIS A 73 -14.89 -6.26 -8.46
N SER A 74 -13.85 -5.70 -9.10
CA SER A 74 -12.48 -6.17 -8.98
C SER A 74 -11.66 -5.29 -8.03
N ILE A 75 -10.90 -5.96 -7.16
CA ILE A 75 -10.02 -5.36 -6.16
C ILE A 75 -8.59 -5.78 -6.50
N PHE A 76 -7.64 -4.86 -6.42
CA PHE A 76 -6.22 -5.17 -6.49
C PHE A 76 -5.50 -4.82 -5.20
N CYS A 77 -4.68 -5.75 -4.70
CA CYS A 77 -3.73 -5.56 -3.62
C CYS A 77 -2.34 -5.97 -4.11
N SER A 78 -1.46 -5.01 -4.32
CA SER A 78 -0.17 -5.25 -4.99
C SER A 78 0.87 -5.97 -4.12
N GLN A 79 0.71 -5.94 -2.79
CA GLN A 79 1.67 -6.51 -1.85
C GLN A 79 0.97 -7.23 -0.71
N ALA A 80 1.24 -8.54 -0.57
CA ALA A 80 0.59 -9.37 0.43
C ALA A 80 1.50 -10.46 1.05
N HIS A 81 2.82 -10.30 0.93
CA HIS A 81 3.79 -11.36 1.22
C HIS A 81 4.17 -11.51 2.70
N VAL A 82 3.80 -10.53 3.55
CA VAL A 82 4.06 -10.54 4.99
C VAL A 82 2.83 -10.05 5.77
N PRO A 83 2.69 -10.43 7.05
CA PRO A 83 1.54 -10.03 7.87
C PRO A 83 1.30 -8.52 7.92
N LEU A 84 2.36 -7.71 7.98
CA LEU A 84 2.30 -6.24 8.01
C LEU A 84 1.62 -5.62 6.78
N LYS A 85 1.53 -6.36 5.68
CA LYS A 85 0.82 -5.91 4.46
C LYS A 85 -0.68 -6.23 4.46
N GLY A 86 -1.21 -6.79 5.54
CA GLY A 86 -2.64 -6.82 5.86
C GLY A 86 -3.52 -7.72 5.00
N LEU A 87 -2.98 -8.69 4.22
CA LEU A 87 -3.83 -9.58 3.41
C LEU A 87 -4.92 -10.26 4.22
N HIS A 88 -4.62 -10.68 5.44
CA HIS A 88 -5.59 -11.33 6.32
C HIS A 88 -6.79 -10.43 6.67
N LEU A 89 -6.56 -9.11 6.82
CA LEU A 89 -7.62 -8.13 7.05
C LEU A 89 -8.46 -7.93 5.80
N LEU A 90 -7.82 -7.84 4.63
CA LEU A 90 -8.51 -7.73 3.35
C LEU A 90 -9.36 -8.99 3.06
N LEU A 91 -8.89 -10.19 3.40
CA LEU A 91 -9.69 -11.41 3.25
C LEU A 91 -10.91 -11.43 4.18
N GLN A 92 -10.78 -10.92 5.41
CA GLN A 92 -11.92 -10.76 6.31
C GLN A 92 -12.93 -9.75 5.75
N ALA A 93 -12.46 -8.62 5.22
CA ALA A 93 -13.32 -7.65 4.54
C ALA A 93 -14.00 -8.27 3.30
N LEU A 94 -13.24 -9.01 2.48
CA LEU A 94 -13.76 -9.68 1.28
C LEU A 94 -14.90 -10.67 1.61
N ALA A 95 -14.80 -11.38 2.74
CA ALA A 95 -15.84 -12.27 3.21
C ALA A 95 -17.18 -11.54 3.52
N ILE A 96 -17.09 -10.25 3.86
CA ILE A 96 -18.27 -9.38 4.05
C ILE A 96 -18.75 -8.87 2.70
N VAL A 97 -17.85 -8.34 1.86
CA VAL A 97 -18.15 -7.77 0.53
C VAL A 97 -18.86 -8.78 -0.36
N ARG A 98 -18.40 -10.04 -0.41
CA ARG A 98 -18.98 -11.07 -1.27
C ARG A 98 -20.46 -11.36 -0.99
N LYS A 99 -20.96 -11.03 0.21
CA LYS A 99 -22.39 -11.20 0.54
C LYS A 99 -23.27 -10.23 -0.23
N ARG A 100 -22.73 -9.07 -0.63
CA ARG A 100 -23.42 -8.04 -1.41
C ARG A 100 -23.04 -8.11 -2.90
N HIS A 101 -21.80 -8.52 -3.19
CA HIS A 101 -21.22 -8.65 -4.53
C HIS A 101 -20.67 -10.07 -4.72
N PRO A 102 -21.55 -11.06 -5.05
CA PRO A 102 -21.14 -12.47 -5.17
C PRO A 102 -20.12 -12.75 -6.28
N ASP A 103 -19.96 -11.82 -7.21
CA ASP A 103 -19.02 -11.86 -8.33
C ASP A 103 -17.68 -11.17 -8.03
N VAL A 104 -17.49 -10.62 -6.82
CA VAL A 104 -16.26 -9.91 -6.46
C VAL A 104 -15.01 -10.75 -6.68
N LYS A 105 -13.96 -10.14 -7.24
CA LYS A 105 -12.64 -10.75 -7.43
C LYS A 105 -11.56 -9.90 -6.76
N LEU A 106 -10.71 -10.56 -5.97
CA LEU A 106 -9.51 -9.98 -5.38
C LEU A 106 -8.28 -10.53 -6.09
N TYR A 107 -7.50 -9.66 -6.70
CA TYR A 107 -6.20 -9.96 -7.27
C TYR A 107 -5.11 -9.59 -6.27
N VAL A 108 -4.23 -10.56 -5.96
CA VAL A 108 -3.19 -10.40 -4.94
C VAL A 108 -1.82 -10.57 -5.58
N GLY A 109 -1.03 -9.50 -5.57
CA GLY A 109 0.32 -9.49 -6.14
C GLY A 109 1.38 -10.11 -5.23
N ARG A 110 2.56 -10.34 -5.81
CA ARG A 110 3.84 -10.68 -5.18
C ARG A 110 4.01 -12.11 -4.70
N LYS A 111 3.05 -12.73 -4.05
CA LYS A 111 3.18 -14.11 -3.56
C LYS A 111 2.02 -14.96 -4.01
N ASP A 112 2.33 -16.08 -4.61
CA ASP A 112 1.34 -17.09 -4.92
C ASP A 112 1.17 -18.03 -3.72
N TYR A 113 0.12 -17.78 -2.96
CA TYR A 113 -0.26 -18.66 -1.84
C TYR A 113 -0.94 -19.95 -2.34
N GLY A 114 -1.52 -19.96 -3.53
CA GLY A 114 -2.27 -21.09 -4.08
C GLY A 114 -1.42 -22.33 -4.27
N HIS A 115 -0.16 -22.15 -4.67
CA HIS A 115 0.75 -23.26 -5.00
C HIS A 115 1.67 -23.72 -3.86
N ILE A 116 1.52 -23.16 -2.63
CA ILE A 116 2.35 -23.62 -1.50
C ILE A 116 1.80 -24.94 -0.94
N PRO A 117 2.58 -26.04 -1.01
CA PRO A 117 2.14 -27.31 -0.45
C PRO A 117 1.84 -27.22 1.05
N PRO A 118 0.83 -27.92 1.59
CA PRO A 118 0.42 -27.79 2.99
C PRO A 118 1.55 -27.97 4.01
N LEU A 119 2.45 -28.92 3.77
CA LEU A 119 3.59 -29.21 4.65
C LEU A 119 4.69 -28.13 4.61
N ALA A 120 4.76 -27.34 3.53
CA ALA A 120 5.75 -26.27 3.37
C ALA A 120 5.27 -24.94 3.94
N ARG A 121 3.98 -24.80 4.30
CA ARG A 121 3.38 -23.54 4.76
C ARG A 121 3.92 -23.14 6.13
N ASN A 122 4.35 -21.88 6.23
CA ASN A 122 4.62 -21.24 7.52
C ASN A 122 3.31 -20.91 8.28
N ALA A 123 3.43 -20.35 9.48
CA ALA A 123 2.25 -20.03 10.32
C ALA A 123 1.28 -19.05 9.67
N TYR A 124 1.79 -18.01 9.03
CA TYR A 124 0.96 -17.01 8.35
C TYR A 124 0.29 -17.58 7.10
N GLU A 125 1.01 -18.35 6.30
CA GLU A 125 0.45 -19.02 5.12
C GLU A 125 -0.66 -20.00 5.51
N ARG A 126 -0.50 -20.76 6.61
CA ARG A 126 -1.58 -21.61 7.15
C ARG A 126 -2.80 -20.78 7.58
N TYR A 127 -2.57 -19.60 8.16
CA TYR A 127 -3.64 -18.70 8.56
C TYR A 127 -4.39 -18.15 7.34
N ILE A 128 -3.70 -17.69 6.30
CA ILE A 128 -4.31 -17.25 5.03
C ILE A 128 -5.16 -18.37 4.42
N HIS A 129 -4.63 -19.59 4.31
CA HIS A 129 -5.39 -20.72 3.78
C HIS A 129 -6.60 -21.12 4.64
N ARG A 130 -6.51 -20.94 5.96
CA ARG A 130 -7.65 -21.13 6.86
C ARG A 130 -8.75 -20.11 6.57
N LEU A 131 -8.41 -18.82 6.46
CA LEU A 131 -9.37 -17.76 6.12
C LEU A 131 -10.05 -18.02 4.76
N LEU A 132 -9.26 -18.37 3.73
CA LEU A 132 -9.80 -18.71 2.42
C LEU A 132 -10.84 -19.84 2.48
N ARG A 133 -10.54 -20.89 3.24
CA ARG A 133 -11.42 -22.05 3.39
C ARG A 133 -12.65 -21.74 4.23
N GLU A 134 -12.47 -21.14 5.43
CA GLU A 134 -13.56 -20.87 6.37
C GLU A 134 -14.54 -19.82 5.83
N SER A 135 -14.07 -18.91 4.98
CA SER A 135 -14.89 -17.89 4.33
C SER A 135 -15.26 -18.24 2.89
N ASP A 136 -14.93 -19.42 2.41
CA ASP A 136 -15.23 -19.90 1.04
C ASP A 136 -14.81 -18.88 -0.03
N LEU A 137 -13.54 -18.46 0.00
CA LEU A 137 -12.98 -17.39 -0.83
C LEU A 137 -12.07 -17.88 -1.95
N TYR A 138 -11.84 -19.19 -2.10
CA TYR A 138 -10.89 -19.70 -3.10
C TYR A 138 -11.24 -19.25 -4.53
N ASP A 139 -12.52 -19.21 -4.87
CA ASP A 139 -12.99 -18.79 -6.20
C ASP A 139 -13.02 -17.26 -6.36
N HIS A 140 -12.83 -16.51 -5.28
CA HIS A 140 -12.84 -15.04 -5.27
C HIS A 140 -11.44 -14.42 -5.27
N VAL A 141 -10.38 -15.21 -5.02
CA VAL A 141 -9.01 -14.70 -4.89
C VAL A 141 -8.11 -15.27 -5.96
N VAL A 142 -7.47 -14.39 -6.72
CA VAL A 142 -6.48 -14.73 -7.75
C VAL A 142 -5.09 -14.28 -7.27
N PHE A 143 -4.22 -15.24 -6.99
CA PHE A 143 -2.82 -14.94 -6.68
C PHE A 143 -2.02 -14.81 -7.97
N THR A 144 -1.58 -13.59 -8.30
CA THR A 144 -0.90 -13.32 -9.57
C THR A 144 0.59 -13.68 -9.55
N GLY A 145 1.15 -13.99 -8.37
CA GLY A 145 2.59 -14.10 -8.22
C GLY A 145 3.30 -12.75 -8.35
N SER A 146 4.60 -12.78 -8.70
CA SER A 146 5.37 -11.56 -8.93
C SER A 146 5.06 -10.98 -10.29
N LEU A 147 4.64 -9.72 -10.33
CA LEU A 147 4.40 -8.94 -11.54
C LEU A 147 5.58 -7.99 -11.78
N ASN A 148 6.01 -7.83 -13.02
CA ASN A 148 6.89 -6.74 -13.40
C ASN A 148 6.11 -5.40 -13.45
N ALA A 149 6.79 -4.27 -13.66
CA ALA A 149 6.16 -2.95 -13.62
C ALA A 149 5.02 -2.80 -14.63
N GLN A 150 5.21 -3.26 -15.86
CA GLN A 150 4.19 -3.21 -16.90
C GLN A 150 2.97 -4.08 -16.57
N GLN A 151 3.17 -5.31 -16.11
CA GLN A 151 2.09 -6.20 -15.69
C GLN A 151 1.34 -5.65 -14.46
N MET A 152 2.06 -5.00 -13.55
CA MET A 152 1.46 -4.35 -12.38
C MET A 152 0.58 -3.17 -12.82
N LYS A 153 1.08 -2.31 -13.71
CA LYS A 153 0.31 -1.23 -14.33
C LYS A 153 -0.98 -1.74 -14.98
N GLU A 154 -0.88 -2.79 -15.80
CA GLU A 154 -2.05 -3.39 -16.46
C GLU A 154 -3.06 -3.89 -15.43
N ARG A 155 -2.59 -4.49 -14.32
CA ARG A 155 -3.51 -4.95 -13.26
C ARG A 155 -4.17 -3.79 -12.52
N TYR A 156 -3.44 -2.70 -12.24
CA TYR A 156 -4.03 -1.48 -11.69
C TYR A 156 -5.16 -0.97 -12.61
N LEU A 157 -4.88 -0.77 -13.90
CA LEU A 157 -5.82 -0.22 -14.87
C LEU A 157 -7.08 -1.08 -15.06
N LYS A 158 -6.96 -2.39 -14.88
CA LYS A 158 -8.09 -3.33 -14.98
C LYS A 158 -8.87 -3.47 -13.67
N SER A 159 -8.39 -2.96 -12.56
CA SER A 159 -9.08 -3.09 -11.27
C SER A 159 -10.00 -1.92 -11.02
N GLN A 160 -11.20 -2.19 -10.50
CA GLN A 160 -12.14 -1.13 -10.13
C GLN A 160 -11.65 -0.35 -8.91
N VAL A 161 -10.98 -1.04 -7.96
CA VAL A 161 -10.46 -0.42 -6.73
C VAL A 161 -9.08 -1.01 -6.40
N PHE A 162 -8.14 -0.16 -6.01
CA PHE A 162 -6.90 -0.55 -5.35
C PHE A 162 -7.05 -0.46 -3.84
N VAL A 163 -6.60 -1.48 -3.11
CA VAL A 163 -6.64 -1.51 -1.65
C VAL A 163 -5.23 -1.69 -1.07
N LEU A 164 -4.86 -0.80 -0.15
CA LEU A 164 -3.66 -0.85 0.67
C LEU A 164 -4.04 -1.17 2.13
N PRO A 165 -4.08 -2.44 2.55
CA PRO A 165 -4.56 -2.82 3.88
C PRO A 165 -3.44 -2.97 4.92
N SER A 166 -2.32 -2.29 4.73
CA SER A 166 -1.12 -2.42 5.56
C SER A 166 -1.34 -1.96 7.00
N SER A 167 -0.69 -2.63 7.96
CA SER A 167 -0.68 -2.21 9.38
C SER A 167 0.40 -1.16 9.68
N ILE A 168 1.35 -0.93 8.78
CA ILE A 168 2.35 0.13 8.85
C ILE A 168 2.86 0.48 7.45
N GLU A 169 2.99 1.77 7.18
CA GLU A 169 3.62 2.32 5.97
C GLU A 169 4.26 3.66 6.30
N ASN A 170 5.33 4.01 5.60
CA ASN A 170 5.83 5.39 5.62
C ASN A 170 5.22 6.16 4.44
N SER A 171 5.75 5.94 3.24
CA SER A 171 5.29 6.53 1.98
C SER A 171 5.13 5.41 0.96
N PRO A 172 3.96 4.75 0.91
CA PRO A 172 3.77 3.55 0.10
C PRO A 172 3.74 3.86 -1.41
N ASN A 173 4.82 3.49 -2.12
CA ASN A 173 4.93 3.70 -3.56
C ASN A 173 3.75 3.09 -4.33
N SER A 174 3.22 1.96 -3.86
CA SER A 174 2.07 1.30 -4.49
C SER A 174 0.78 2.14 -4.46
N LEU A 175 0.59 2.99 -3.44
CA LEU A 175 -0.50 3.95 -3.40
C LEU A 175 -0.25 5.08 -4.41
N GLY A 176 0.95 5.64 -4.43
CA GLY A 176 1.35 6.67 -5.40
C GLY A 176 1.20 6.18 -6.85
N GLU A 177 1.62 4.95 -7.14
CA GLU A 177 1.48 4.31 -8.47
C GLU A 177 0.00 4.18 -8.88
N ALA A 178 -0.87 3.71 -7.96
CA ALA A 178 -2.30 3.61 -8.22
C ALA A 178 -2.93 4.99 -8.47
N MET A 179 -2.57 5.97 -7.64
CA MET A 179 -3.06 7.35 -7.78
C MET A 179 -2.58 8.00 -9.07
N LEU A 180 -1.30 7.84 -9.48
CA LEU A 180 -0.79 8.35 -10.77
C LEU A 180 -1.56 7.80 -11.97
N LEU A 181 -1.99 6.55 -11.90
CA LEU A 181 -2.84 5.93 -12.93
C LEU A 181 -4.30 6.36 -12.85
N GLY A 182 -4.71 7.06 -11.80
CA GLY A 182 -6.11 7.47 -11.57
C GLY A 182 -7.01 6.31 -11.14
N VAL A 183 -6.47 5.30 -10.46
CA VAL A 183 -7.27 4.17 -9.92
C VAL A 183 -7.92 4.60 -8.60
N PRO A 184 -9.22 4.31 -8.38
CA PRO A 184 -9.86 4.53 -7.08
C PRO A 184 -9.13 3.79 -5.96
N CYS A 185 -8.72 4.50 -4.90
CA CYS A 185 -7.88 3.97 -3.83
C CYS A 185 -8.60 3.92 -2.49
N ILE A 186 -8.38 2.82 -1.75
CA ILE A 186 -8.72 2.68 -0.34
C ILE A 186 -7.44 2.31 0.41
N ALA A 187 -7.10 3.03 1.47
CA ALA A 187 -5.91 2.77 2.26
C ALA A 187 -6.21 2.77 3.77
N SER A 188 -5.47 1.96 4.52
CA SER A 188 -5.48 2.03 5.98
C SER A 188 -4.85 3.32 6.50
N ASP A 189 -5.35 3.85 7.60
CA ASP A 189 -4.84 5.05 8.27
C ASP A 189 -3.59 4.72 9.07
N VAL A 190 -2.45 4.66 8.39
CA VAL A 190 -1.16 4.31 8.99
C VAL A 190 -0.03 5.18 8.48
N GLY A 191 0.87 5.55 9.38
CA GLY A 191 2.10 6.29 9.05
C GLY A 191 1.85 7.52 8.20
N GLY A 192 2.55 7.61 7.06
CA GLY A 192 2.47 8.76 6.15
C GLY A 192 1.40 8.67 5.06
N VAL A 193 0.43 7.75 5.14
CA VAL A 193 -0.64 7.62 4.13
C VAL A 193 -1.42 8.93 3.96
N ARG A 194 -1.70 9.65 5.06
CA ARG A 194 -2.39 10.95 5.02
C ARG A 194 -1.60 12.06 4.32
N CYS A 195 -0.30 11.91 4.17
CA CYS A 195 0.52 12.85 3.38
C CYS A 195 0.36 12.63 1.87
N LEU A 196 -0.06 11.43 1.46
CA LEU A 196 -0.24 11.07 0.06
C LEU A 196 -1.69 11.21 -0.42
N MET A 197 -2.68 11.05 0.48
CA MET A 197 -4.08 10.97 0.10
C MET A 197 -4.99 11.59 1.16
N THR A 198 -5.93 12.43 0.73
CA THR A 198 -6.95 13.04 1.57
C THR A 198 -8.24 12.23 1.53
N HIS A 199 -8.71 11.78 2.72
CA HIS A 199 -9.95 11.00 2.85
C HIS A 199 -11.17 11.73 2.29
N GLY A 200 -11.94 11.03 1.47
CA GLY A 200 -13.17 11.52 0.85
C GLY A 200 -12.99 12.50 -0.30
N VAL A 201 -11.74 12.92 -0.59
CA VAL A 201 -11.38 13.84 -1.69
C VAL A 201 -10.62 13.08 -2.79
N GLU A 202 -9.60 12.33 -2.43
CA GLU A 202 -8.67 11.65 -3.34
C GLU A 202 -8.78 10.12 -3.26
N GLY A 203 -9.51 9.63 -2.27
CA GLY A 203 -9.77 8.22 -2.00
C GLY A 203 -10.40 8.05 -0.63
N LEU A 204 -10.50 6.82 -0.16
CA LEU A 204 -11.00 6.52 1.19
C LEU A 204 -9.87 6.03 2.09
N ILE A 205 -9.83 6.55 3.31
CA ILE A 205 -8.90 6.12 4.36
C ILE A 205 -9.74 5.55 5.50
N TYR A 206 -9.50 4.30 5.87
CA TYR A 206 -10.20 3.63 6.95
C TYR A 206 -9.28 3.37 8.16
N PRO A 207 -9.80 3.27 9.39
CA PRO A 207 -9.01 2.90 10.56
C PRO A 207 -8.28 1.58 10.36
N ALA A 208 -6.98 1.54 10.66
CA ALA A 208 -6.19 0.33 10.53
C ALA A 208 -6.80 -0.82 11.34
N ASP A 209 -6.61 -2.04 10.84
CA ASP A 209 -7.09 -3.28 11.48
C ASP A 209 -8.62 -3.41 11.60
N ASP A 210 -9.40 -2.60 10.85
CA ASP A 210 -10.87 -2.69 10.81
C ASP A 210 -11.39 -3.26 9.47
N PRO A 211 -11.60 -4.59 9.38
CA PRO A 211 -12.11 -5.21 8.17
C PRO A 211 -13.57 -4.87 7.87
N HIS A 212 -14.36 -4.40 8.86
CA HIS A 212 -15.76 -4.02 8.65
C HIS A 212 -15.85 -2.68 7.92
N LEU A 213 -15.08 -1.67 8.34
CA LEU A 213 -15.01 -0.39 7.65
C LEU A 213 -14.36 -0.54 6.27
N LEU A 214 -13.32 -1.36 6.14
CA LEU A 214 -12.74 -1.67 4.83
C LEU A 214 -13.80 -2.29 3.89
N ALA A 215 -14.60 -3.23 4.38
CA ALA A 215 -15.67 -3.84 3.58
C ALA A 215 -16.76 -2.83 3.20
N TYR A 216 -17.11 -1.93 4.12
CA TYR A 216 -18.04 -0.83 3.84
C TYR A 216 -17.51 0.07 2.74
N ASP A 217 -16.27 0.54 2.85
CA ASP A 217 -15.62 1.42 1.87
C ASP A 217 -15.52 0.78 0.47
N ILE A 218 -15.19 -0.52 0.40
CA ILE A 218 -15.19 -1.27 -0.86
C ILE A 218 -16.61 -1.27 -1.49
N CYS A 219 -17.64 -1.57 -0.70
CA CYS A 219 -19.01 -1.57 -1.17
C CYS A 219 -19.47 -0.18 -1.62
N GLU A 220 -19.06 0.90 -0.93
CA GLU A 220 -19.35 2.28 -1.32
C GLU A 220 -18.69 2.64 -2.68
N MET A 221 -17.41 2.24 -2.90
CA MET A 221 -16.75 2.44 -4.19
C MET A 221 -17.44 1.69 -5.33
N PHE A 222 -17.98 0.49 -5.06
CA PHE A 222 -18.71 -0.30 -6.05
C PHE A 222 -20.10 0.29 -6.33
N ALA A 223 -20.79 0.76 -5.31
CA ALA A 223 -22.13 1.33 -5.42
C ALA A 223 -22.15 2.73 -6.06
N HIS A 224 -21.05 3.47 -5.95
CA HIS A 224 -20.95 4.86 -6.42
C HIS A 224 -19.71 5.05 -7.32
N PRO A 225 -19.64 4.35 -8.48
CA PRO A 225 -18.44 4.31 -9.31
C PRO A 225 -18.06 5.68 -9.90
N GLU A 226 -19.03 6.56 -10.18
CA GLU A 226 -18.75 7.91 -10.66
C GLU A 226 -18.10 8.79 -9.59
N LYS A 227 -18.53 8.65 -8.33
CA LYS A 227 -17.91 9.33 -7.19
C LYS A 227 -16.50 8.78 -6.94
N ALA A 228 -16.32 7.47 -7.05
CA ALA A 228 -15.01 6.84 -6.97
C ALA A 228 -14.05 7.36 -8.08
N ALA A 229 -14.55 7.47 -9.32
CA ALA A 229 -13.81 8.05 -10.43
C ALA A 229 -13.47 9.54 -10.23
N GLN A 230 -14.35 10.29 -9.59
CA GLN A 230 -14.06 11.70 -9.25
C GLN A 230 -12.93 11.81 -8.23
N MET A 231 -12.96 11.00 -7.16
CA MET A 231 -11.87 10.94 -6.18
C MET A 231 -10.57 10.49 -6.82
N ALA A 232 -10.62 9.50 -7.71
CA ALA A 232 -9.44 9.00 -8.42
C ALA A 232 -8.79 10.07 -9.31
N ARG A 233 -9.58 10.90 -9.98
CA ARG A 233 -9.05 12.06 -10.76
C ARG A 233 -8.35 13.08 -9.85
N ALA A 234 -8.95 13.45 -8.73
CA ALA A 234 -8.31 14.33 -7.75
C ALA A 234 -7.00 13.72 -7.21
N GLY A 235 -7.02 12.42 -6.89
CA GLY A 235 -5.84 11.67 -6.47
C GLY A 235 -4.73 11.67 -7.52
N ARG A 236 -5.07 11.52 -8.80
CA ARG A 236 -4.10 11.59 -9.90
C ARG A 236 -3.43 12.95 -10.01
N GLU A 237 -4.20 14.03 -9.88
CA GLU A 237 -3.65 15.40 -9.89
C GLU A 237 -2.68 15.61 -8.71
N HIS A 238 -3.03 15.15 -7.54
CA HIS A 238 -2.17 15.24 -6.35
C HIS A 238 -0.90 14.41 -6.53
N ALA A 239 -1.04 13.14 -6.91
CA ALA A 239 0.11 12.25 -7.12
C ALA A 239 1.05 12.77 -8.22
N GLY A 240 0.52 13.38 -9.29
CA GLY A 240 1.30 14.02 -10.32
C GLY A 240 2.19 15.16 -9.81
N LYS A 241 1.75 15.90 -8.79
CA LYS A 241 2.54 16.94 -8.12
C LYS A 241 3.53 16.36 -7.12
N THR A 242 3.11 15.36 -6.36
CA THR A 242 3.93 14.69 -5.33
C THR A 242 5.10 13.93 -5.95
N HIS A 243 4.86 13.24 -7.05
CA HIS A 243 5.83 12.38 -7.72
C HIS A 243 6.40 13.01 -9.00
N ASP A 244 6.37 14.34 -9.14
CA ASP A 244 7.00 15.06 -10.24
C ASP A 244 8.51 14.80 -10.25
N ALA A 245 8.99 14.04 -11.25
CA ALA A 245 10.36 13.60 -11.33
C ALA A 245 11.36 14.76 -11.43
N GLN A 246 11.04 15.79 -12.22
CA GLN A 246 11.91 16.94 -12.41
C GLN A 246 12.02 17.76 -11.13
N LYS A 247 10.88 18.05 -10.49
CA LYS A 247 10.84 18.81 -9.25
C LYS A 247 11.54 18.08 -8.09
N ASN A 248 11.33 16.77 -7.98
CA ASN A 248 11.97 15.96 -6.94
C ASN A 248 13.50 15.91 -7.13
N LEU A 249 13.97 15.85 -8.39
CA LEU A 249 15.41 15.92 -8.71
C LEU A 249 15.99 17.29 -8.34
N GLU A 250 15.30 18.38 -8.66
CA GLU A 250 15.74 19.75 -8.33
C GLU A 250 15.86 19.95 -6.82
N ILE A 251 14.86 19.49 -6.05
CA ILE A 251 14.90 19.55 -4.58
C ILE A 251 16.06 18.72 -4.04
N LEU A 252 16.26 17.50 -4.54
CA LEU A 252 17.37 16.63 -4.13
C LEU A 252 18.72 17.30 -4.39
N HIS A 253 18.90 17.94 -5.55
CA HIS A 253 20.10 18.65 -5.90
C HIS A 253 20.35 19.86 -4.97
N GLN A 254 19.29 20.59 -4.59
CA GLN A 254 19.39 21.68 -3.61
C GLN A 254 19.86 21.18 -2.24
N ILE A 255 19.24 20.09 -1.74
CA ILE A 255 19.62 19.46 -0.47
C ILE A 255 21.12 19.09 -0.47
N TYR A 256 21.60 18.39 -1.51
CA TYR A 256 23.01 18.01 -1.59
C TYR A 256 23.94 19.24 -1.70
N THR A 257 23.52 20.28 -2.37
CA THR A 257 24.30 21.54 -2.47
C THR A 257 24.42 22.24 -1.11
N GLU A 258 23.36 22.19 -0.30
CA GLU A 258 23.35 22.72 1.07
C GLU A 258 24.26 21.92 2.00
N ILE A 259 24.20 20.59 1.91
CA ILE A 259 25.01 19.68 2.75
C ILE A 259 26.51 19.79 2.42
N ALA A 260 26.87 20.09 1.18
CA ALA A 260 28.25 20.16 0.72
C ALA A 260 28.95 21.48 1.08
N ARG A 261 28.24 22.46 1.64
CA ARG A 261 28.80 23.74 2.10
C ARG A 261 29.30 23.67 3.53
#